data_a9c0ee701264fdffe8e90d092526a078
#
_entry.id   a9c0ee701264fdffe8e90d092526a078
#
_cell.length_a   1.000
_cell.length_b   1.000
_cell.length_c   1.000
_cell.angle_alpha   90.00
_cell.angle_beta   90.00
_cell.angle_gamma   90.00
#
_symmetry.space_group_name_H-M   'P 1'
#
loop_
_entity.id
_entity.type
_entity.pdbx_description
1 polymer ?
#
loop_
_entity_poly.entity_id
_entity_poly.type
_entity_poly.pdbx_seq_one_letter_code
_entity_poly.pdbx_strand_id
1 'polypeptide(L)'
;MISLAVLHLTTRARLDNTSSSPSMDVLLNAAKARVVDDELGAVVFLAPQRNEGSLWNIDRFCMLLRAVRSVDRYLNTKYGPYPIYILVAKDHELDPRHKDGIYKPNDRALIRSWAPHSKIHFVEIYLYSQEALEPGTTRDQIMNWRINGTDGAVTGRDLGYTSMSRLWSGRLQGMSFLDRHQYYMRMDDDSLLLETFPYDPFEKMQRNNLTYAFRREAFDHWGIEHLWRVSKEHLDFTTRTDAVLPFLRVGEEDYSGRQPYNNFHVSSIDFWRSEKWTRLWDEMNEEHLFFKYRVGDANVHAIAIMMMEENAWEKWPEVPYAHNSNDYHQGWGSKDWVAECKAAYQKWLH
;
A
#
# COMPACT_ATOMS: atom_id res chain seq x y z
N MET A 1 11.32 -16.54 -19.62
CA MET A 1 10.66 -15.26 -19.36
C MET A 1 11.43 -14.00 -19.77
N ILE A 2 12.67 -14.09 -20.20
CA ILE A 2 13.49 -12.95 -20.73
C ILE A 2 13.16 -12.62 -22.21
N SER A 3 12.41 -13.49 -22.90
CA SER A 3 12.20 -13.42 -24.36
C SER A 3 11.14 -12.38 -24.80
N LEU A 4 10.14 -12.04 -24.01
CA LEU A 4 9.07 -11.11 -24.45
C LEU A 4 9.43 -9.63 -24.30
N ALA A 5 10.27 -9.25 -23.34
CA ALA A 5 10.71 -7.87 -23.17
C ALA A 5 11.67 -7.39 -24.28
N VAL A 6 12.34 -8.34 -24.95
CA VAL A 6 13.28 -8.05 -26.03
C VAL A 6 12.54 -7.78 -27.37
N LEU A 7 11.35 -8.33 -27.57
CA LEU A 7 10.60 -8.18 -28.82
C LEU A 7 9.98 -6.78 -29.01
N HIS A 8 9.73 -6.04 -27.94
CA HIS A 8 9.13 -4.70 -28.06
C HIS A 8 10.13 -3.56 -28.32
N LEU A 9 11.43 -3.85 -28.19
CA LEU A 9 12.50 -2.88 -28.45
C LEU A 9 13.06 -2.92 -29.88
N THR A 10 12.76 -3.97 -30.65
CA THR A 10 13.30 -4.15 -32.01
C THR A 10 12.48 -3.51 -33.14
N THR A 11 11.28 -3.00 -32.85
CA THR A 11 10.35 -2.51 -33.88
C THR A 11 10.51 -1.02 -34.24
N ARG A 12 11.49 -0.30 -33.71
CA ARG A 12 11.75 1.12 -34.06
C ARG A 12 13.17 1.43 -34.57
N ALA A 13 14.01 0.46 -34.81
CA ALA A 13 15.27 0.68 -35.51
C ALA A 13 15.10 0.37 -37.02
N ARG A 14 15.31 1.37 -37.87
CA ARG A 14 15.37 1.20 -39.32
C ARG A 14 16.41 0.16 -39.68
N LEU A 15 16.00 -0.81 -40.49
CA LEU A 15 16.81 -1.82 -41.10
C LEU A 15 17.91 -1.17 -42.00
N ASP A 16 19.12 -1.12 -41.52
CA ASP A 16 20.31 -1.15 -42.36
C ASP A 16 21.02 -2.49 -42.13
N ASN A 17 21.11 -3.24 -43.21
CA ASN A 17 21.66 -4.59 -43.31
C ASN A 17 23.15 -4.66 -42.97
N THR A 18 23.50 -4.99 -41.72
CA THR A 18 24.73 -5.78 -41.43
C THR A 18 24.44 -6.61 -40.18
N SER A 19 24.40 -7.92 -40.37
CA SER A 19 24.10 -8.91 -39.36
C SER A 19 25.21 -9.07 -38.34
N SER A 20 25.06 -8.50 -37.17
CA SER A 20 25.66 -9.03 -35.95
C SER A 20 24.66 -8.81 -34.80
N SER A 21 24.13 -9.89 -34.25
CA SER A 21 23.33 -9.87 -33.05
C SER A 21 24.13 -9.21 -31.94
N PRO A 22 23.59 -8.23 -31.19
CA PRO A 22 24.30 -7.63 -30.07
C PRO A 22 24.67 -8.71 -29.06
N SER A 23 25.89 -8.67 -28.55
CA SER A 23 26.37 -9.64 -27.56
C SER A 23 25.51 -9.55 -26.29
N MET A 24 25.39 -10.67 -25.56
CA MET A 24 24.68 -10.73 -24.28
C MET A 24 25.13 -9.64 -23.29
N ASP A 25 26.43 -9.25 -23.37
CA ASP A 25 26.99 -8.18 -22.56
C ASP A 25 26.44 -6.78 -22.93
N VAL A 26 26.13 -6.54 -24.21
CA VAL A 26 25.51 -5.29 -24.68
C VAL A 26 24.07 -5.23 -24.20
N LEU A 27 23.36 -6.36 -24.20
CA LEU A 27 21.97 -6.45 -23.67
C LEU A 27 21.95 -6.34 -22.14
N LEU A 28 22.91 -6.95 -21.45
CA LEU A 28 23.08 -6.81 -19.98
C LEU A 28 23.49 -5.38 -19.59
N ASN A 29 24.36 -4.74 -20.37
CA ASN A 29 24.77 -3.36 -20.13
C ASN A 29 23.65 -2.37 -20.50
N ALA A 30 22.83 -2.65 -21.52
CA ALA A 30 21.64 -1.86 -21.81
C ALA A 30 20.56 -2.04 -20.73
N ALA A 31 20.41 -3.23 -20.15
CA ALA A 31 19.57 -3.47 -18.99
C ALA A 31 20.11 -2.78 -17.73
N LYS A 32 21.45 -2.79 -17.53
CA LYS A 32 22.10 -2.04 -16.44
C LYS A 32 22.12 -0.52 -16.67
N ALA A 33 22.17 -0.03 -17.91
CA ALA A 33 22.12 1.39 -18.22
C ALA A 33 20.73 2.02 -18.01
N ARG A 34 19.66 1.22 -17.80
CA ARG A 34 18.34 1.70 -17.37
C ARG A 34 18.26 2.07 -15.88
N VAL A 35 19.32 1.81 -15.12
CA VAL A 35 19.36 1.97 -13.65
C VAL A 35 19.79 3.37 -13.19
N VAL A 36 19.97 4.35 -14.06
CA VAL A 36 20.56 5.64 -13.68
C VAL A 36 19.55 6.66 -13.13
N ASP A 37 18.22 6.38 -13.17
CA ASP A 37 17.18 7.28 -12.65
C ASP A 37 16.10 6.59 -11.78
N ASP A 38 16.23 5.30 -11.46
CA ASP A 38 15.26 4.61 -10.61
C ASP A 38 15.54 4.90 -9.14
N GLU A 39 14.64 5.63 -8.52
CA GLU A 39 14.67 5.85 -7.08
C GLU A 39 14.37 4.51 -6.36
N LEU A 40 15.24 4.10 -5.43
CA LEU A 40 15.17 2.79 -4.77
C LEU A 40 13.82 2.55 -4.09
N GLY A 41 13.26 3.58 -3.44
CA GLY A 41 11.99 3.45 -2.74
C GLY A 41 11.22 4.75 -2.61
N ALA A 42 9.95 4.60 -2.23
CA ALA A 42 9.03 5.69 -1.95
C ALA A 42 8.18 5.40 -0.70
N VAL A 43 7.78 6.43 0.03
CA VAL A 43 6.82 6.32 1.12
C VAL A 43 5.45 6.75 0.63
N VAL A 44 4.41 5.96 0.93
CA VAL A 44 3.05 6.21 0.44
C VAL A 44 2.07 6.28 1.61
N PHE A 45 1.33 7.38 1.67
CA PHE A 45 0.22 7.59 2.58
C PHE A 45 -1.09 7.70 1.80
N LEU A 46 -2.16 7.18 2.36
CA LEU A 46 -3.51 7.56 1.95
C LEU A 46 -3.99 8.67 2.88
N ALA A 47 -4.23 9.85 2.33
CA ALA A 47 -4.74 10.97 3.10
C ALA A 47 -6.14 10.67 3.63
N PRO A 48 -6.40 10.89 4.92
CA PRO A 48 -7.73 10.75 5.46
C PRO A 48 -8.62 11.83 4.88
N GLN A 49 -9.91 11.57 4.91
CA GLN A 49 -10.85 12.66 4.77
C GLN A 49 -10.79 13.54 6.01
N ARG A 50 -10.97 14.82 5.80
CA ARG A 50 -10.93 15.80 6.86
C ARG A 50 -12.21 15.73 7.68
N ASN A 51 -12.18 15.04 8.82
CA ASN A 51 -13.25 15.07 9.82
C ASN A 51 -12.71 15.51 11.17
N GLU A 52 -13.43 16.43 11.78
CA GLU A 52 -13.41 16.58 13.22
C GLU A 52 -14.25 15.44 13.82
N GLY A 53 -13.68 14.57 14.62
CA GLY A 53 -14.47 13.62 15.39
C GLY A 53 -14.15 12.14 15.24
N SER A 54 -12.98 11.80 14.75
CA SER A 54 -12.45 10.45 14.94
C SER A 54 -12.16 10.17 16.42
N LEU A 55 -11.91 8.92 16.75
CA LEU A 55 -11.43 8.48 18.06
C LEU A 55 -10.55 9.57 18.71
N TRP A 56 -10.91 10.07 19.88
CA TRP A 56 -10.16 11.04 20.68
C TRP A 56 -10.30 12.53 20.33
N ASN A 57 -11.25 12.97 19.52
CA ASN A 57 -11.38 14.39 19.08
C ASN A 57 -10.11 14.95 18.42
N ILE A 58 -9.31 14.11 17.79
CA ILE A 58 -8.13 14.50 17.06
C ILE A 58 -8.50 14.60 15.58
N ASP A 59 -8.20 15.74 14.97
CA ASP A 59 -8.34 15.92 13.53
C ASP A 59 -7.40 14.95 12.80
N ARG A 60 -7.96 14.09 11.94
CA ARG A 60 -7.21 13.12 11.14
C ARG A 60 -6.14 13.80 10.27
N PHE A 61 -6.38 15.02 9.84
CA PHE A 61 -5.38 15.83 9.16
C PHE A 61 -4.14 16.08 10.02
N CYS A 62 -4.32 16.38 11.30
CA CYS A 62 -3.21 16.53 12.23
C CYS A 62 -2.43 15.22 12.46
N MET A 63 -3.12 14.08 12.43
CA MET A 63 -2.45 12.77 12.49
C MET A 63 -1.55 12.57 11.28
N LEU A 64 -2.06 12.84 10.07
CA LEU A 64 -1.26 12.77 8.85
C LEU A 64 -0.04 13.71 8.90
N LEU A 65 -0.22 14.96 9.35
CA LEU A 65 0.90 15.89 9.52
C LEU A 65 2.01 15.30 10.40
N ARG A 66 1.64 14.72 11.52
CA ARG A 66 2.58 14.10 12.44
C ARG A 66 3.24 12.86 11.85
N ALA A 67 2.46 12.02 11.16
CA ALA A 67 2.96 10.83 10.47
C ALA A 67 4.01 11.20 9.42
N VAL A 68 3.72 12.16 8.55
CA VAL A 68 4.64 12.66 7.52
C VAL A 68 5.89 13.28 8.14
N ARG A 69 5.73 14.11 9.21
CA ARG A 69 6.87 14.67 9.95
C ARG A 69 7.76 13.60 10.58
N SER A 70 7.18 12.49 11.04
CA SER A 70 7.97 11.40 11.62
C SER A 70 8.84 10.71 10.57
N VAL A 71 8.32 10.50 9.35
CA VAL A 71 9.09 9.98 8.22
C VAL A 71 10.20 10.95 7.82
N ASP A 72 9.89 12.24 7.69
CA ASP A 72 10.89 13.27 7.40
C ASP A 72 12.05 13.23 8.41
N ARG A 73 11.71 13.22 9.70
CA ARG A 73 12.68 13.28 10.78
C ARG A 73 13.46 12.00 10.99
N TYR A 74 12.80 10.85 10.95
CA TYR A 74 13.37 9.59 11.43
C TYR A 74 13.79 8.62 10.33
N LEU A 75 13.41 8.90 9.09
CA LEU A 75 13.83 8.16 7.90
C LEU A 75 14.64 9.05 6.95
N ASN A 76 14.01 10.11 6.41
CA ASN A 76 14.58 10.89 5.32
C ASN A 76 15.80 11.72 5.71
N THR A 77 15.84 12.26 6.93
CA THR A 77 17.03 13.00 7.42
C THR A 77 18.28 12.13 7.48
N LYS A 78 18.12 10.80 7.67
CA LYS A 78 19.27 9.89 7.81
C LYS A 78 19.58 9.10 6.53
N TYR A 79 18.56 8.63 5.82
CA TYR A 79 18.73 7.70 4.70
C TYR A 79 18.22 8.24 3.37
N GLY A 80 17.38 9.31 3.39
CA GLY A 80 16.75 9.87 2.22
C GLY A 80 17.63 10.80 1.37
N PRO A 81 16.95 11.64 0.56
CA PRO A 81 15.52 11.93 0.60
C PRO A 81 14.69 10.95 -0.26
N TYR A 82 13.92 10.07 0.36
CA TYR A 82 12.91 9.30 -0.34
C TYR A 82 11.66 10.15 -0.58
N PRO A 83 11.05 10.11 -1.78
CA PRO A 83 9.82 10.83 -2.03
C PRO A 83 8.67 10.30 -1.17
N ILE A 84 7.83 11.22 -0.70
CA ILE A 84 6.59 10.90 0.01
C ILE A 84 5.42 11.20 -0.92
N TYR A 85 4.65 10.19 -1.25
CA TYR A 85 3.42 10.32 -2.01
C TYR A 85 2.23 10.31 -1.05
N ILE A 86 1.40 11.34 -1.14
CA ILE A 86 0.16 11.45 -0.38
C ILE A 86 -0.98 11.32 -1.38
N LEU A 87 -1.69 10.19 -1.29
CA LEU A 87 -2.85 9.90 -2.13
C LEU A 87 -4.05 10.67 -1.59
N VAL A 88 -4.71 11.44 -2.44
CA VAL A 88 -5.86 12.28 -2.09
C VAL A 88 -7.06 11.89 -2.93
N ALA A 89 -8.19 11.58 -2.30
CA ALA A 89 -9.42 11.29 -3.02
C ALA A 89 -9.96 12.54 -3.71
N LYS A 90 -10.01 12.54 -5.04
CA LYS A 90 -10.56 13.66 -5.83
C LYS A 90 -12.07 13.61 -5.99
N ASP A 91 -12.68 12.48 -5.66
CA ASP A 91 -14.11 12.20 -5.70
C ASP A 91 -14.75 12.18 -4.30
N HIS A 92 -14.15 12.92 -3.36
CA HIS A 92 -14.55 12.99 -1.96
C HIS A 92 -15.99 13.49 -1.75
N GLU A 93 -16.51 14.30 -2.66
CA GLU A 93 -17.89 14.81 -2.63
C GLU A 93 -18.94 13.69 -2.73
N LEU A 94 -18.53 12.52 -3.21
CA LEU A 94 -19.39 11.33 -3.27
C LEU A 94 -19.47 10.58 -1.93
N ASP A 95 -18.64 10.92 -0.93
CA ASP A 95 -18.81 10.42 0.42
C ASP A 95 -19.83 11.28 1.17
N PRO A 96 -20.99 10.72 1.56
CA PRO A 96 -22.06 11.50 2.21
C PRO A 96 -21.67 12.11 3.57
N ARG A 97 -20.57 11.65 4.15
CA ARG A 97 -20.08 12.10 5.46
C ARG A 97 -19.12 13.29 5.36
N HIS A 98 -18.58 13.61 4.18
CA HIS A 98 -17.41 14.46 4.03
C HIS A 98 -17.50 15.40 2.83
N LYS A 99 -18.19 16.53 3.02
CA LYS A 99 -18.35 17.54 1.98
C LYS A 99 -17.13 18.47 1.82
N ASP A 100 -16.22 18.52 2.80
CA ASP A 100 -15.14 19.51 2.85
C ASP A 100 -13.72 18.93 2.60
N GLY A 101 -13.64 17.75 2.02
CA GLY A 101 -12.48 16.86 2.07
C GLY A 101 -11.29 17.14 1.15
N ILE A 102 -11.23 18.21 0.40
CA ILE A 102 -10.08 18.44 -0.50
C ILE A 102 -8.91 19.04 0.28
N TYR A 103 -7.73 18.47 0.07
CA TYR A 103 -6.46 19.06 0.45
C TYR A 103 -6.19 20.29 -0.41
N LYS A 104 -6.63 21.45 0.06
CA LYS A 104 -6.47 22.76 -0.60
C LYS A 104 -4.98 23.12 -0.70
N PRO A 105 -4.59 24.08 -1.55
CA PRO A 105 -3.20 24.51 -1.66
C PRO A 105 -2.54 24.84 -0.32
N ASN A 106 -3.28 25.47 0.62
CA ASN A 106 -2.79 25.78 1.95
C ASN A 106 -2.52 24.53 2.79
N ASP A 107 -3.39 23.52 2.74
CA ASP A 107 -3.18 22.24 3.43
C ASP A 107 -1.92 21.55 2.89
N ARG A 108 -1.77 21.50 1.58
CA ARG A 108 -0.58 20.93 0.91
C ARG A 108 0.70 21.69 1.27
N ALA A 109 0.63 23.02 1.36
CA ALA A 109 1.76 23.84 1.77
C ALA A 109 2.13 23.62 3.26
N LEU A 110 1.12 23.50 4.12
CA LEU A 110 1.34 23.19 5.54
C LEU A 110 2.03 21.84 5.72
N ILE A 111 1.56 20.78 5.01
CA ILE A 111 2.20 19.46 5.06
C ILE A 111 3.67 19.56 4.65
N ARG A 112 3.99 20.26 3.54
CA ARG A 112 5.38 20.46 3.11
C ARG A 112 6.22 21.20 4.13
N SER A 113 5.66 22.19 4.82
CA SER A 113 6.38 22.95 5.85
C SER A 113 6.75 22.13 7.10
N TRP A 114 6.01 21.03 7.34
CA TRP A 114 6.28 20.12 8.45
C TRP A 114 7.29 19.01 8.13
N ALA A 115 7.64 18.86 6.85
CA ALA A 115 8.59 17.86 6.39
C ALA A 115 9.58 18.46 5.38
N PRO A 116 10.45 19.38 5.85
CA PRO A 116 11.31 20.20 4.98
C PRO A 116 12.43 19.41 4.28
N HIS A 117 12.80 18.23 4.76
CA HIS A 117 13.84 17.38 4.15
C HIS A 117 13.25 16.37 3.14
N SER A 118 11.93 16.34 2.99
CA SER A 118 11.24 15.37 2.13
C SER A 118 10.67 16.01 0.87
N LYS A 119 10.74 15.30 -0.25
CA LYS A 119 10.02 15.66 -1.47
C LYS A 119 8.59 15.11 -1.36
N ILE A 120 7.59 15.99 -1.20
CA ILE A 120 6.20 15.60 -1.04
C ILE A 120 5.42 15.81 -2.33
N HIS A 121 4.82 14.73 -2.82
CA HIS A 121 3.95 14.68 -3.98
C HIS A 121 2.52 14.36 -3.57
N PHE A 122 1.55 15.08 -4.11
CA PHE A 122 0.13 14.77 -3.94
C PHE A 122 -0.38 14.11 -5.21
N VAL A 123 -0.93 12.90 -5.05
CA VAL A 123 -1.48 12.10 -6.15
C VAL A 123 -2.98 12.02 -5.97
N GLU A 124 -3.73 12.52 -6.95
CA GLU A 124 -5.18 12.47 -6.93
C GLU A 124 -5.66 11.10 -7.42
N ILE A 125 -6.50 10.45 -6.61
CA ILE A 125 -7.05 9.12 -6.89
C ILE A 125 -8.57 9.12 -6.76
N TYR A 126 -9.21 8.13 -7.35
CA TYR A 126 -10.62 7.83 -7.12
C TYR A 126 -10.77 6.82 -5.98
N LEU A 127 -11.68 7.07 -5.03
CA LEU A 127 -12.01 6.15 -3.93
C LEU A 127 -13.52 5.84 -3.84
N TYR A 128 -14.37 6.72 -4.35
CA TYR A 128 -15.82 6.65 -4.14
C TYR A 128 -16.61 6.53 -5.43
N SER A 129 -16.03 6.89 -6.56
CA SER A 129 -16.65 6.82 -7.88
C SER A 129 -16.50 5.45 -8.54
N GLN A 130 -17.15 5.28 -9.68
CA GLN A 130 -17.14 4.03 -10.45
C GLN A 130 -15.72 3.54 -10.78
N GLU A 131 -14.79 4.47 -10.97
CA GLU A 131 -13.38 4.18 -11.28
C GLU A 131 -12.63 3.50 -10.14
N ALA A 132 -13.15 3.58 -8.91
CA ALA A 132 -12.59 2.90 -7.75
C ALA A 132 -13.12 1.48 -7.56
N LEU A 133 -14.23 1.13 -8.19
CA LEU A 133 -14.91 -0.15 -8.00
C LEU A 133 -14.23 -1.27 -8.80
N GLU A 134 -14.58 -2.50 -8.47
CA GLU A 134 -14.22 -3.68 -9.25
C GLU A 134 -14.87 -3.61 -10.65
N PRO A 135 -14.23 -4.11 -11.70
CA PRO A 135 -14.81 -4.14 -13.04
C PRO A 135 -16.20 -4.79 -13.04
N GLY A 136 -17.16 -4.16 -13.71
CA GLY A 136 -18.54 -4.66 -13.77
C GLY A 136 -19.40 -4.41 -12.53
N THR A 137 -18.84 -3.90 -11.44
CA THR A 137 -19.58 -3.54 -10.22
C THR A 137 -20.18 -2.15 -10.30
N THR A 138 -21.41 -1.98 -9.83
CA THR A 138 -22.07 -0.69 -9.70
C THR A 138 -22.31 -0.33 -8.23
N ARG A 139 -22.47 0.97 -7.95
CA ARG A 139 -22.83 1.42 -6.58
C ARG A 139 -24.15 0.83 -6.11
N ASP A 140 -25.14 0.68 -6.99
CA ASP A 140 -26.42 0.10 -6.66
C ASP A 140 -26.30 -1.38 -6.29
N GLN A 141 -25.46 -2.14 -6.99
CA GLN A 141 -25.15 -3.52 -6.63
C GLN A 141 -24.51 -3.60 -5.23
N ILE A 142 -23.52 -2.73 -4.93
CA ILE A 142 -22.89 -2.69 -3.61
C ILE A 142 -23.91 -2.37 -2.53
N MET A 143 -24.78 -1.38 -2.75
CA MET A 143 -25.84 -1.05 -1.82
C MET A 143 -26.82 -2.21 -1.61
N ASN A 144 -27.16 -2.92 -2.68
CA ASN A 144 -28.01 -4.10 -2.61
C ASN A 144 -27.38 -5.24 -1.80
N TRP A 145 -26.08 -5.53 -2.01
CA TRP A 145 -25.34 -6.51 -1.20
C TRP A 145 -25.32 -6.14 0.28
N ARG A 146 -25.21 -4.84 0.61
CA ARG A 146 -25.22 -4.34 1.99
C ARG A 146 -26.57 -4.49 2.68
N ILE A 147 -27.66 -4.28 1.95
CA ILE A 147 -29.02 -4.30 2.51
C ILE A 147 -29.51 -5.73 2.66
N ASN A 148 -29.29 -6.58 1.67
CA ASN A 148 -29.92 -7.89 1.58
C ASN A 148 -29.08 -9.04 2.17
N GLY A 149 -27.87 -8.73 2.72
CA GLY A 149 -27.06 -9.69 3.46
C GLY A 149 -26.84 -10.98 2.73
N THR A 150 -25.95 -11.00 1.74
CA THR A 150 -25.36 -12.25 1.30
C THR A 150 -24.37 -12.70 2.36
N ASP A 151 -24.18 -14.01 2.57
CA ASP A 151 -23.36 -14.64 3.60
C ASP A 151 -22.06 -13.88 3.89
N GLY A 152 -21.99 -13.22 5.05
CA GLY A 152 -20.85 -12.39 5.43
C GLY A 152 -20.79 -11.01 4.78
N ALA A 153 -21.83 -10.60 4.08
CA ALA A 153 -21.89 -9.31 3.42
C ALA A 153 -21.69 -8.15 4.38
N VAL A 154 -21.00 -7.19 3.88
CA VAL A 154 -20.47 -5.94 4.37
C VAL A 154 -21.45 -5.13 5.21
N THR A 155 -21.92 -5.69 6.31
CA THR A 155 -22.62 -4.92 7.32
C THR A 155 -21.60 -4.11 8.12
N GLY A 156 -21.67 -2.78 8.04
CA GLY A 156 -20.97 -1.90 8.96
C GLY A 156 -19.65 -1.28 8.50
N ARG A 157 -19.17 -1.54 7.27
CA ARG A 157 -18.05 -0.77 6.69
C ARG A 157 -18.54 0.05 5.49
N ASP A 158 -18.04 1.26 5.40
CA ASP A 158 -18.42 2.15 4.30
C ASP A 158 -17.67 1.84 2.99
N LEU A 159 -18.13 2.47 1.92
CA LEU A 159 -17.53 2.35 0.59
C LEU A 159 -16.05 2.76 0.60
N GLY A 160 -15.71 3.82 1.34
CA GLY A 160 -14.33 4.30 1.44
C GLY A 160 -13.39 3.26 2.02
N TYR A 161 -13.83 2.52 3.06
CA TYR A 161 -13.02 1.45 3.65
C TYR A 161 -12.77 0.30 2.66
N THR A 162 -13.80 -0.16 1.97
CA THR A 162 -13.67 -1.27 1.01
C THR A 162 -12.86 -0.86 -0.22
N SER A 163 -13.03 0.38 -0.70
CA SER A 163 -12.20 0.94 -1.77
C SER A 163 -10.73 1.10 -1.35
N MET A 164 -10.48 1.51 -0.10
CA MET A 164 -9.14 1.59 0.48
C MET A 164 -8.50 0.19 0.57
N SER A 165 -9.24 -0.81 1.06
CA SER A 165 -8.73 -2.20 1.09
C SER A 165 -8.36 -2.69 -0.32
N ARG A 166 -9.22 -2.43 -1.31
CA ARG A 166 -8.91 -2.76 -2.71
C ARG A 166 -7.71 -1.98 -3.25
N LEU A 167 -7.57 -0.70 -2.90
CA LEU A 167 -6.44 0.13 -3.31
C LEU A 167 -5.12 -0.50 -2.87
N TRP A 168 -5.00 -0.84 -1.59
CA TRP A 168 -3.78 -1.41 -1.02
C TRP A 168 -3.50 -2.84 -1.47
N SER A 169 -4.52 -3.60 -1.85
CA SER A 169 -4.38 -5.01 -2.26
C SER A 169 -3.79 -5.22 -3.66
N GLY A 170 -3.75 -4.21 -4.52
CA GLY A 170 -3.23 -4.41 -5.88
C GLY A 170 -3.40 -3.20 -6.81
N ARG A 171 -4.40 -2.35 -6.57
CA ARG A 171 -4.65 -1.20 -7.45
C ARG A 171 -3.55 -0.15 -7.37
N LEU A 172 -2.98 0.09 -6.19
CA LEU A 172 -1.91 1.07 -5.97
C LEU A 172 -0.69 0.77 -6.84
N GLN A 173 -0.26 -0.48 -6.85
CA GLN A 173 0.99 -0.90 -7.49
C GLN A 173 0.94 -0.79 -9.01
N GLY A 174 -0.26 -0.75 -9.60
CA GLY A 174 -0.49 -0.46 -11.02
C GLY A 174 -0.43 1.03 -11.38
N MET A 175 -0.30 1.94 -10.41
CA MET A 175 -0.28 3.39 -10.68
C MET A 175 1.09 3.86 -11.17
N SER A 176 1.09 4.72 -12.20
CA SER A 176 2.29 5.15 -12.91
C SER A 176 3.26 5.98 -12.06
N PHE A 177 2.83 6.61 -10.97
CA PHE A 177 3.75 7.35 -10.10
C PHE A 177 4.76 6.44 -9.39
N LEU A 178 4.48 5.12 -9.33
CA LEU A 178 5.39 4.11 -8.79
C LEU A 178 6.33 3.49 -9.84
N ASP A 179 6.21 3.84 -11.13
CA ASP A 179 7.00 3.20 -12.21
C ASP A 179 8.52 3.40 -12.09
N ARG A 180 8.93 4.39 -11.31
CA ARG A 180 10.34 4.77 -11.10
C ARG A 180 10.94 4.16 -9.84
N HIS A 181 10.16 3.43 -9.05
CA HIS A 181 10.57 2.88 -7.78
C HIS A 181 10.63 1.36 -7.81
N GLN A 182 11.59 0.78 -7.09
CA GLN A 182 11.68 -0.68 -6.90
C GLN A 182 10.79 -1.13 -5.74
N TYR A 183 10.72 -0.30 -4.69
CA TYR A 183 9.97 -0.59 -3.46
C TYR A 183 9.07 0.58 -3.09
N TYR A 184 8.02 0.27 -2.34
CA TYR A 184 7.26 1.28 -1.62
C TYR A 184 7.10 0.89 -0.14
N MET A 185 7.04 1.89 0.72
CA MET A 185 6.68 1.76 2.12
C MET A 185 5.29 2.36 2.32
N ARG A 186 4.33 1.55 2.76
CA ARG A 186 3.04 2.06 3.25
C ARG A 186 3.17 2.49 4.69
N MET A 187 2.58 3.63 4.99
CA MET A 187 2.21 4.04 6.35
C MET A 187 0.78 4.57 6.33
N ASP A 188 -0.02 4.19 7.31
CA ASP A 188 -1.34 4.78 7.48
C ASP A 188 -1.22 6.20 8.04
N ASP A 189 -2.22 7.04 7.80
CA ASP A 189 -2.24 8.45 8.19
C ASP A 189 -2.18 8.66 9.71
N ASP A 190 -2.53 7.64 10.50
CA ASP A 190 -2.44 7.60 11.96
C ASP A 190 -1.30 6.71 12.48
N SER A 191 -0.32 6.45 11.63
CA SER A 191 0.92 5.75 11.94
C SER A 191 2.08 6.70 12.19
N LEU A 192 3.07 6.28 12.97
CA LEU A 192 4.13 7.13 13.46
C LEU A 192 5.42 6.36 13.65
N LEU A 193 6.53 6.88 13.11
CA LEU A 193 7.86 6.48 13.54
C LEU A 193 8.18 7.21 14.86
N LEU A 194 8.62 6.47 15.88
CA LEU A 194 8.90 7.00 17.21
C LEU A 194 10.35 7.48 17.34
N GLU A 195 11.25 6.83 16.63
CA GLU A 195 12.70 7.07 16.64
C GLU A 195 13.28 6.88 15.25
N THR A 196 14.56 7.19 15.09
CA THR A 196 15.28 6.96 13.84
C THR A 196 15.23 5.49 13.44
N PHE A 197 14.89 5.24 12.17
CA PHE A 197 14.86 3.90 11.61
C PHE A 197 16.22 3.22 11.82
N PRO A 198 16.28 1.97 12.29
CA PRO A 198 17.55 1.33 12.68
C PRO A 198 18.51 1.11 11.49
N TYR A 199 17.99 1.02 10.29
CA TYR A 199 18.69 0.83 9.02
C TYR A 199 17.91 1.48 7.88
N ASP A 200 18.52 1.60 6.70
CA ASP A 200 17.79 1.97 5.50
C ASP A 200 16.86 0.81 5.09
N PRO A 201 15.52 1.01 5.14
CA PRO A 201 14.59 -0.07 4.85
C PRO A 201 14.64 -0.53 3.40
N PHE A 202 14.85 0.38 2.44
CA PHE A 202 14.87 0.04 1.03
C PHE A 202 16.19 -0.63 0.63
N GLU A 203 17.33 -0.18 1.16
CA GLU A 203 18.59 -0.89 0.99
C GLU A 203 18.57 -2.28 1.63
N LYS A 204 17.91 -2.43 2.79
CA LYS A 204 17.75 -3.76 3.43
C LYS A 204 16.91 -4.68 2.55
N MET A 205 15.80 -4.19 1.97
CA MET A 205 15.01 -4.96 1.01
C MET A 205 15.86 -5.44 -0.16
N GLN A 206 16.61 -4.53 -0.79
CA GLN A 206 17.43 -4.82 -1.96
C GLN A 206 18.58 -5.80 -1.62
N ARG A 207 19.33 -5.53 -0.55
CA ARG A 207 20.48 -6.34 -0.14
C ARG A 207 20.11 -7.77 0.22
N ASN A 208 18.95 -7.95 0.86
CA ASN A 208 18.46 -9.26 1.30
C ASN A 208 17.52 -9.92 0.27
N ASN A 209 17.34 -9.31 -0.90
CA ASN A 209 16.42 -9.77 -1.95
C ASN A 209 14.99 -10.02 -1.40
N LEU A 210 14.50 -9.12 -0.55
CA LEU A 210 13.17 -9.22 0.02
C LEU A 210 12.11 -8.65 -0.92
N THR A 211 10.98 -9.33 -0.95
CA THR A 211 9.77 -8.88 -1.66
C THR A 211 8.81 -8.17 -0.72
N TYR A 212 8.77 -8.57 0.57
CA TYR A 212 7.85 -8.02 1.54
C TYR A 212 8.46 -7.97 2.94
N ALA A 213 8.21 -6.87 3.66
CA ALA A 213 8.60 -6.75 5.06
C ALA A 213 7.50 -6.04 5.85
N PHE A 214 7.24 -6.51 7.07
CA PHE A 214 6.22 -5.96 7.95
C PHE A 214 6.63 -6.10 9.43
N ARG A 215 5.98 -5.36 10.33
CA ARG A 215 6.41 -5.33 11.73
C ARG A 215 5.85 -6.47 12.58
N ARG A 216 4.54 -6.70 12.51
CA ARG A 216 3.84 -7.70 13.37
C ARG A 216 2.67 -8.32 12.64
N GLU A 217 2.15 -9.37 13.21
CA GLU A 217 0.95 -10.06 12.73
C GLU A 217 -0.30 -9.60 13.47
N ALA A 218 -1.44 -9.81 12.83
CA ALA A 218 -2.78 -9.63 13.35
C ALA A 218 -3.67 -10.78 12.89
N PHE A 219 -4.93 -10.78 13.30
CA PHE A 219 -5.97 -11.71 12.85
C PHE A 219 -7.20 -10.93 12.40
N ASP A 220 -7.80 -11.36 11.29
CA ASP A 220 -9.12 -10.94 10.85
C ASP A 220 -9.87 -12.12 10.26
N HIS A 221 -11.19 -12.14 10.43
CA HIS A 221 -12.03 -13.25 10.00
C HIS A 221 -12.99 -12.87 8.86
N TRP A 222 -13.01 -11.60 8.47
CA TRP A 222 -13.95 -11.12 7.48
C TRP A 222 -13.56 -11.52 6.06
N GLY A 223 -14.46 -12.26 5.37
CA GLY A 223 -14.29 -12.63 3.98
C GLY A 223 -13.19 -13.65 3.70
N ILE A 224 -12.55 -14.23 4.73
CA ILE A 224 -11.40 -15.15 4.55
C ILE A 224 -11.76 -16.43 3.81
N GLU A 225 -12.98 -16.96 3.98
CA GLU A 225 -13.43 -18.17 3.28
C GLU A 225 -13.54 -17.94 1.76
N HIS A 226 -14.08 -16.78 1.39
CA HIS A 226 -14.19 -16.40 -0.02
C HIS A 226 -12.82 -16.12 -0.62
N LEU A 227 -11.97 -15.40 0.09
CA LEU A 227 -10.59 -15.16 -0.33
C LEU A 227 -9.83 -16.48 -0.51
N TRP A 228 -9.93 -17.39 0.46
CA TRP A 228 -9.26 -18.68 0.41
C TRP A 228 -9.73 -19.53 -0.75
N ARG A 229 -11.05 -19.59 -0.98
CA ARG A 229 -11.64 -20.33 -2.10
C ARG A 229 -11.05 -19.91 -3.45
N VAL A 230 -10.83 -18.61 -3.64
CA VAL A 230 -10.28 -18.06 -4.89
C VAL A 230 -8.76 -18.25 -4.96
N SER A 231 -8.05 -18.07 -3.84
CA SER A 231 -6.59 -18.00 -3.86
C SER A 231 -5.86 -19.33 -3.73
N LYS A 232 -6.48 -20.37 -3.14
CA LYS A 232 -5.80 -21.65 -2.87
C LYS A 232 -5.23 -22.34 -4.09
N GLU A 233 -5.89 -22.22 -5.24
CA GLU A 233 -5.45 -22.81 -6.51
C GLU A 233 -4.18 -22.14 -7.09
N HIS A 234 -3.86 -20.93 -6.60
CA HIS A 234 -2.67 -20.17 -6.97
C HIS A 234 -1.46 -20.48 -6.09
N LEU A 235 -1.65 -21.27 -5.01
CA LEU A 235 -0.60 -21.59 -4.05
C LEU A 235 0.01 -22.96 -4.36
N ASP A 236 1.33 -23.02 -4.29
CA ASP A 236 2.06 -24.28 -4.39
C ASP A 236 2.35 -24.82 -2.98
N PHE A 237 1.53 -25.74 -2.52
CA PHE A 237 1.69 -26.37 -1.22
C PHE A 237 2.80 -27.43 -1.19
N THR A 238 3.29 -27.89 -2.35
CA THR A 238 4.28 -28.96 -2.41
C THR A 238 5.71 -28.52 -2.10
N THR A 239 6.00 -27.24 -2.35
CA THR A 239 7.35 -26.67 -2.26
C THR A 239 7.53 -25.64 -1.14
N ARG A 240 6.46 -25.28 -0.39
CA ARG A 240 6.46 -24.10 0.49
C ARG A 240 6.05 -24.37 1.94
N THR A 241 6.48 -25.44 2.52
CA THR A 241 6.04 -25.82 3.87
C THR A 241 6.31 -24.73 4.91
N ASP A 242 7.49 -24.13 4.94
CA ASP A 242 7.90 -23.20 6.02
C ASP A 242 7.41 -21.76 5.81
N ALA A 243 7.20 -21.31 4.56
CA ALA A 243 6.71 -19.96 4.26
C ALA A 243 5.17 -19.85 4.40
N VAL A 244 4.46 -20.93 4.12
CA VAL A 244 2.99 -20.99 4.10
C VAL A 244 2.41 -21.38 5.46
N LEU A 245 3.05 -22.31 6.17
CA LEU A 245 2.58 -22.85 7.44
C LEU A 245 2.19 -21.80 8.51
N PRO A 246 2.89 -20.65 8.66
CA PRO A 246 2.49 -19.65 9.63
C PRO A 246 1.10 -19.07 9.41
N PHE A 247 0.57 -19.13 8.18
CA PHE A 247 -0.71 -18.55 7.80
C PHE A 247 -1.85 -19.58 7.73
N LEU A 248 -1.54 -20.87 7.78
CA LEU A 248 -2.54 -21.94 7.77
C LEU A 248 -3.05 -22.27 9.17
N ARG A 249 -4.21 -22.90 9.26
CA ARG A 249 -4.69 -23.53 10.49
C ARG A 249 -3.84 -24.76 10.79
N VAL A 250 -3.56 -24.96 12.07
CA VAL A 250 -2.72 -26.08 12.51
C VAL A 250 -3.38 -27.41 12.13
N GLY A 251 -2.69 -28.19 11.31
CA GLY A 251 -3.17 -29.51 10.84
C GLY A 251 -4.18 -29.48 9.70
N GLU A 252 -4.45 -28.32 9.13
CA GLU A 252 -5.39 -28.13 8.03
C GLU A 252 -4.72 -27.34 6.87
N GLU A 253 -5.21 -27.58 5.66
CA GLU A 253 -4.81 -26.78 4.49
C GLU A 253 -5.72 -25.56 4.30
N ASP A 254 -6.18 -24.97 5.40
CA ASP A 254 -7.09 -23.84 5.41
C ASP A 254 -6.41 -22.59 5.95
N TYR A 255 -6.74 -21.44 5.36
CA TYR A 255 -6.24 -20.16 5.81
C TYR A 255 -6.80 -19.79 7.20
N SER A 256 -5.90 -19.43 8.11
CA SER A 256 -6.25 -19.16 9.50
C SER A 256 -6.84 -17.77 9.77
N GLY A 257 -6.72 -16.83 8.82
CA GLY A 257 -6.97 -15.41 9.05
C GLY A 257 -5.78 -14.67 9.68
N ARG A 258 -4.64 -15.34 9.89
CA ARG A 258 -3.39 -14.70 10.32
C ARG A 258 -2.85 -13.87 9.16
N GLN A 259 -2.47 -12.63 9.45
CA GLN A 259 -2.10 -11.66 8.42
C GLN A 259 -0.99 -10.72 8.90
N PRO A 260 -0.21 -10.10 8.00
CA PRO A 260 0.62 -8.98 8.37
C PRO A 260 -0.26 -7.83 8.85
N TYR A 261 0.11 -7.17 9.95
CA TYR A 261 -0.53 -5.92 10.36
C TYR A 261 -0.01 -4.81 9.44
N ASN A 262 -0.65 -4.68 8.27
CA ASN A 262 -0.11 -4.04 7.09
C ASN A 262 -0.29 -2.52 7.02
N ASN A 263 -0.72 -1.88 8.10
CA ASN A 263 -0.69 -0.43 8.24
C ASN A 263 0.75 0.16 8.23
N PHE A 264 1.75 -0.71 8.34
CA PHE A 264 3.14 -0.51 8.03
C PHE A 264 3.69 -1.73 7.31
N HIS A 265 4.18 -1.53 6.09
CA HIS A 265 4.95 -2.53 5.37
C HIS A 265 5.86 -1.88 4.32
N VAL A 266 6.88 -2.63 3.92
CA VAL A 266 7.71 -2.33 2.74
C VAL A 266 7.54 -3.46 1.74
N SER A 267 7.32 -3.16 0.47
CA SER A 267 7.07 -4.16 -0.54
C SER A 267 7.70 -3.83 -1.89
N SER A 268 8.14 -4.86 -2.61
CA SER A 268 8.57 -4.77 -3.99
C SER A 268 7.37 -4.50 -4.90
N ILE A 269 7.51 -3.55 -5.83
CA ILE A 269 6.48 -3.21 -6.81
C ILE A 269 6.37 -4.30 -7.88
N ASP A 270 7.49 -4.90 -8.27
CA ASP A 270 7.54 -5.92 -9.33
C ASP A 270 6.71 -7.16 -9.02
N PHE A 271 6.66 -7.58 -7.75
CA PHE A 271 5.82 -8.71 -7.35
C PHE A 271 4.34 -8.46 -7.69
N TRP A 272 3.82 -7.29 -7.31
CA TRP A 272 2.43 -6.93 -7.54
C TRP A 272 2.08 -6.69 -9.02
N ARG A 273 3.08 -6.54 -9.88
CA ARG A 273 2.96 -6.42 -11.34
C ARG A 273 3.26 -7.73 -12.07
N SER A 274 3.63 -8.77 -11.33
CA SER A 274 3.92 -10.09 -11.92
C SER A 274 2.67 -10.74 -12.49
N GLU A 275 2.82 -11.55 -13.53
CA GLU A 275 1.71 -12.32 -14.12
C GLU A 275 1.02 -13.21 -13.07
N LYS A 276 1.82 -13.79 -12.15
CA LYS A 276 1.31 -14.65 -11.09
C LYS A 276 0.34 -13.90 -10.17
N TRP A 277 0.70 -12.68 -9.75
CA TRP A 277 -0.17 -11.85 -8.90
C TRP A 277 -1.37 -11.31 -9.67
N THR A 278 -1.15 -10.75 -10.87
CA THR A 278 -2.23 -10.12 -11.65
C THR A 278 -3.33 -11.11 -12.01
N ARG A 279 -3.00 -12.38 -12.24
CA ARG A 279 -4.01 -13.43 -12.47
C ARG A 279 -4.93 -13.60 -11.26
N LEU A 280 -4.37 -13.77 -10.05
CA LEU A 280 -5.18 -13.85 -8.83
C LEU A 280 -5.96 -12.56 -8.57
N TRP A 281 -5.32 -11.40 -8.81
CA TRP A 281 -5.96 -10.10 -8.67
C TRP A 281 -7.20 -9.95 -9.54
N ASP A 282 -7.13 -10.40 -10.78
CA ASP A 282 -8.27 -10.36 -11.71
C ASP A 282 -9.40 -11.27 -11.23
N GLU A 283 -9.12 -12.48 -10.78
CA GLU A 283 -10.11 -13.39 -10.21
C GLU A 283 -10.76 -12.83 -8.94
N MET A 284 -10.00 -12.19 -8.04
CA MET A 284 -10.55 -11.50 -6.86
C MET A 284 -11.53 -10.39 -7.26
N ASN A 285 -11.22 -9.63 -8.32
CA ASN A 285 -12.10 -8.59 -8.82
C ASN A 285 -13.37 -9.18 -9.51
N GLU A 286 -13.24 -10.23 -10.28
CA GLU A 286 -14.38 -10.91 -10.93
C GLU A 286 -15.36 -11.49 -9.90
N GLU A 287 -14.86 -11.99 -8.78
CA GLU A 287 -15.65 -12.51 -7.65
C GLU A 287 -16.18 -11.42 -6.71
N HIS A 288 -15.83 -10.17 -6.96
CA HIS A 288 -16.24 -8.99 -6.17
C HIS A 288 -15.87 -9.08 -4.69
N LEU A 289 -14.68 -9.61 -4.37
CA LEU A 289 -14.29 -9.95 -3.00
C LEU A 289 -14.30 -8.77 -2.04
N PHE A 290 -13.91 -7.59 -2.50
CA PHE A 290 -13.80 -6.40 -1.66
C PHE A 290 -15.17 -5.81 -1.30
N PHE A 291 -16.03 -5.64 -2.29
CA PHE A 291 -17.31 -4.95 -2.09
C PHE A 291 -18.45 -5.87 -1.68
N LYS A 292 -18.38 -7.15 -2.04
CA LYS A 292 -19.41 -8.13 -1.71
C LYS A 292 -19.13 -8.86 -0.39
N TYR A 293 -17.89 -9.21 -0.10
CA TYR A 293 -17.51 -10.04 1.04
C TYR A 293 -16.63 -9.33 2.06
N ARG A 294 -16.30 -8.07 1.83
CA ARG A 294 -15.48 -7.26 2.73
C ARG A 294 -14.09 -7.84 3.01
N VAL A 295 -13.46 -8.42 2.01
CA VAL A 295 -12.08 -8.88 2.15
C VAL A 295 -11.18 -7.70 2.48
N GLY A 296 -10.43 -7.82 3.58
CA GLY A 296 -9.46 -6.82 4.03
C GLY A 296 -8.14 -6.94 3.27
N ASP A 297 -7.49 -5.81 3.04
CA ASP A 297 -6.18 -5.75 2.37
C ASP A 297 -5.10 -6.55 3.10
N ALA A 298 -5.12 -6.59 4.43
CA ALA A 298 -4.15 -7.36 5.20
C ALA A 298 -4.27 -8.88 4.97
N ASN A 299 -5.49 -9.41 4.81
CA ASN A 299 -5.71 -10.81 4.43
C ASN A 299 -5.20 -11.09 3.02
N VAL A 300 -5.41 -10.17 2.08
CA VAL A 300 -4.88 -10.28 0.71
C VAL A 300 -3.35 -10.28 0.71
N HIS A 301 -2.72 -9.44 1.54
CA HIS A 301 -1.28 -9.44 1.71
C HIS A 301 -0.74 -10.74 2.32
N ALA A 302 -1.50 -11.42 3.19
CA ALA A 302 -1.12 -12.75 3.68
C ALA A 302 -1.10 -13.79 2.53
N ILE A 303 -2.11 -13.77 1.66
CA ILE A 303 -2.11 -14.61 0.46
C ILE A 303 -0.92 -14.26 -0.44
N ALA A 304 -0.66 -12.97 -0.65
CA ALA A 304 0.48 -12.52 -1.44
C ALA A 304 1.80 -13.06 -0.89
N ILE A 305 2.01 -13.01 0.44
CA ILE A 305 3.21 -13.57 1.09
C ILE A 305 3.32 -15.07 0.84
N MET A 306 2.22 -15.82 0.92
CA MET A 306 2.19 -17.26 0.61
C MET A 306 2.52 -17.57 -0.85
N MET A 307 2.35 -16.61 -1.76
CA MET A 307 2.72 -16.74 -3.18
C MET A 307 4.17 -16.37 -3.48
N MET A 308 4.88 -15.71 -2.56
CA MET A 308 6.26 -15.27 -2.76
C MET A 308 7.25 -16.45 -2.68
N GLU A 309 8.47 -16.23 -3.15
CA GLU A 309 9.54 -17.20 -2.97
C GLU A 309 9.88 -17.40 -1.49
N GLU A 310 10.46 -18.56 -1.18
CA GLU A 310 10.96 -18.84 0.16
C GLU A 310 12.00 -17.78 0.58
N ASN A 311 11.91 -17.33 1.83
CA ASN A 311 12.78 -16.27 2.39
C ASN A 311 12.66 -14.89 1.69
N ALA A 312 11.65 -14.68 0.85
CA ALA A 312 11.42 -13.38 0.22
C ALA A 312 10.68 -12.39 1.11
N TRP A 313 10.34 -12.75 2.35
CA TRP A 313 9.69 -11.86 3.30
C TRP A 313 10.31 -11.93 4.70
N GLU A 314 10.21 -10.84 5.46
CA GLU A 314 10.81 -10.73 6.79
C GLU A 314 9.90 -9.94 7.76
N LYS A 315 9.90 -10.31 9.04
CA LYS A 315 9.33 -9.50 10.11
C LYS A 315 10.40 -8.57 10.68
N TRP A 316 10.03 -7.29 10.85
CA TRP A 316 10.88 -6.24 11.41
C TRP A 316 10.32 -5.71 12.74
N PRO A 317 10.29 -6.54 13.81
CA PRO A 317 9.72 -6.14 15.10
C PRO A 317 10.48 -4.98 15.76
N GLU A 318 11.75 -4.76 15.39
CA GLU A 318 12.63 -3.73 15.89
C GLU A 318 12.32 -2.32 15.35
N VAL A 319 11.48 -2.20 14.31
CA VAL A 319 11.09 -0.90 13.77
C VAL A 319 10.31 -0.10 14.82
N PRO A 320 10.79 1.11 15.19
CA PRO A 320 10.17 1.93 16.21
C PRO A 320 8.91 2.62 15.68
N TYR A 321 7.83 1.87 15.59
CA TYR A 321 6.58 2.24 14.96
C TYR A 321 5.41 2.13 15.93
N ALA A 322 4.49 3.07 15.88
CA ALA A 322 3.22 3.03 16.59
C ALA A 322 2.04 3.29 15.63
N HIS A 323 0.91 2.66 15.92
CA HIS A 323 -0.35 2.90 15.24
C HIS A 323 -1.41 3.29 16.27
N ASN A 324 -2.21 4.29 15.95
CA ASN A 324 -3.15 4.93 16.87
C ASN A 324 -4.10 3.96 17.59
N SER A 325 -4.69 3.02 16.86
CA SER A 325 -5.72 2.12 17.42
C SER A 325 -5.18 1.11 18.45
N ASN A 326 -3.89 0.77 18.40
CA ASN A 326 -3.32 -0.30 19.22
C ASN A 326 -2.14 0.14 20.08
N ASP A 327 -1.51 1.28 19.78
CA ASP A 327 -0.27 1.72 20.42
C ASP A 327 -0.41 3.14 21.03
N TYR A 328 -1.62 3.55 21.34
CA TYR A 328 -1.95 4.89 21.84
C TYR A 328 -1.03 5.38 22.96
N HIS A 329 -0.68 4.47 23.88
CA HIS A 329 0.15 4.82 25.03
C HIS A 329 1.63 5.05 24.69
N GLN A 330 2.10 4.65 23.51
CA GLN A 330 3.53 4.71 23.15
C GLN A 330 3.95 5.97 22.38
N GLY A 331 3.05 6.77 21.88
CA GLY A 331 3.48 7.92 21.07
C GLY A 331 2.44 9.00 20.79
N TRP A 332 1.16 8.68 20.92
CA TRP A 332 0.08 9.63 20.66
C TRP A 332 -0.37 10.39 21.92
N GLY A 333 0.16 10.04 23.10
CA GLY A 333 -0.36 10.41 24.41
C GLY A 333 -0.13 11.86 24.87
N SER A 334 0.67 12.70 24.20
CA SER A 334 0.79 14.08 24.61
C SER A 334 -0.22 14.96 23.87
N LYS A 335 -1.04 15.68 24.60
CA LYS A 335 -2.01 16.64 24.05
C LYS A 335 -1.34 17.84 23.39
N ASP A 336 -0.06 18.04 23.64
CA ASP A 336 0.70 19.23 23.21
C ASP A 336 0.84 19.31 21.69
N TRP A 337 1.06 18.19 21.01
CA TRP A 337 1.19 18.19 19.55
C TRP A 337 -0.14 18.46 18.82
N VAL A 338 -1.28 18.12 19.43
CA VAL A 338 -2.61 18.47 18.88
C VAL A 338 -2.80 19.98 18.96
N ALA A 339 -2.39 20.59 20.07
CA ALA A 339 -2.42 22.04 20.22
C ALA A 339 -1.46 22.71 19.23
N GLU A 340 -0.25 22.17 19.04
CA GLU A 340 0.72 22.64 18.05
C GLU A 340 0.14 22.58 16.62
N CYS A 341 -0.46 21.46 16.25
CA CYS A 341 -1.09 21.30 14.93
C CYS A 341 -2.24 22.29 14.73
N LYS A 342 -3.13 22.41 15.72
CA LYS A 342 -4.27 23.34 15.64
C LYS A 342 -3.80 24.79 15.53
N ALA A 343 -2.80 25.18 16.30
CA ALA A 343 -2.21 26.51 16.23
C ALA A 343 -1.54 26.79 14.88
N ALA A 344 -0.77 25.85 14.36
CA ALA A 344 -0.18 25.94 13.04
C ALA A 344 -1.25 26.09 11.97
N TYR A 345 -2.32 25.30 12.04
CA TYR A 345 -3.43 25.36 11.10
C TYR A 345 -4.16 26.71 11.13
N GLN A 346 -4.46 27.23 12.32
CA GLN A 346 -5.09 28.56 12.47
C GLN A 346 -4.25 29.67 11.83
N LYS A 347 -2.93 29.60 12.00
CA LYS A 347 -2.00 30.56 11.39
C LYS A 347 -1.98 30.51 9.85
N TRP A 348 -2.34 29.39 9.24
CA TRP A 348 -2.37 29.21 7.78
C TRP A 348 -3.73 29.51 7.15
N LEU A 349 -4.79 29.67 7.97
CA LEU A 349 -6.12 30.09 7.50
C LEU A 349 -6.23 31.61 7.27
N HIS A 350 -5.35 32.39 7.86
CA HIS A 350 -5.23 33.85 7.78
C HIS A 350 -4.01 34.26 6.96
#